data_ce66e435ac553794c65254b23be9be89
#
_entry.id   ce66e435ac553794c65254b23be9be89
#
_cell.length_a   1.000
_cell.length_b   1.000
_cell.length_c   1.000
_cell.angle_alpha   90.00
_cell.angle_beta   90.00
_cell.angle_gamma   90.00
#
_symmetry.space_group_name_H-M   'P 1'
#
loop_
_entity.id
_entity.type
_entity.pdbx_description
1 polymer ?
#
loop_
_entity_poly.entity_id
_entity_poly.type
_entity_poly.pdbx_seq_one_letter_code
_entity_poly.pdbx_strand_id
1 'polypeptide(L)'
;MKKLILILLIVCLANIGYTQEVIGKENFKEKIAKDIVVVEFWAEWNAQNEFKELIKLKKCNVYRVDIVSNMDLQMDFGVEAIPTILIFDNGIEKERFKPNIMFQLDADKKIIQNSIDTLLLNKFQ
;
A
#
# COMPACT_ATOMS: atom_id res chain seq x y z
N MET A 1 -36.52 15.31 -17.49
CA MET A 1 -36.44 14.33 -16.40
C MET A 1 -35.38 13.24 -16.66
N LYS A 2 -35.36 12.63 -17.84
CA LYS A 2 -34.35 11.59 -18.14
C LYS A 2 -32.89 12.10 -18.09
N LYS A 3 -32.63 13.36 -18.48
CA LYS A 3 -31.28 13.98 -18.41
C LYS A 3 -30.81 14.24 -16.98
N LEU A 4 -31.71 14.56 -16.06
CA LEU A 4 -31.41 14.77 -14.64
C LEU A 4 -31.03 13.46 -13.94
N ILE A 5 -31.68 12.36 -14.28
CA ILE A 5 -31.43 11.04 -13.74
C ILE A 5 -30.05 10.54 -14.20
N LEU A 6 -29.67 10.80 -15.47
CA LEU A 6 -28.39 10.42 -16.03
C LEU A 6 -27.24 11.19 -15.36
N ILE A 7 -27.41 12.49 -15.11
CA ILE A 7 -26.43 13.33 -14.43
C ILE A 7 -26.23 12.87 -12.98
N LEU A 8 -27.31 12.49 -12.29
CA LEU A 8 -27.24 11.97 -10.93
C LEU A 8 -26.50 10.64 -10.87
N LEU A 9 -26.69 9.77 -11.86
CA LEU A 9 -26.01 8.49 -11.96
C LEU A 9 -24.50 8.68 -12.21
N ILE A 10 -24.12 9.64 -13.04
CA ILE A 10 -22.71 9.97 -13.32
C ILE A 10 -22.02 10.54 -12.09
N VAL A 11 -22.71 11.38 -11.31
CA VAL A 11 -22.20 11.95 -10.06
C VAL A 11 -22.00 10.85 -9.01
N CYS A 12 -22.90 9.88 -8.94
CA CYS A 12 -22.74 8.73 -8.03
C CYS A 12 -21.55 7.84 -8.43
N LEU A 13 -21.26 7.68 -9.72
CA LEU A 13 -20.09 6.92 -10.20
C LEU A 13 -18.79 7.67 -9.94
N ALA A 14 -18.78 8.99 -9.98
CA ALA A 14 -17.62 9.82 -9.69
C ALA A 14 -17.22 9.82 -8.22
N ASN A 15 -18.11 9.39 -7.33
CA ASN A 15 -17.88 9.31 -5.88
C ASN A 15 -17.43 7.92 -5.40
N ILE A 16 -17.14 6.99 -6.31
CA ILE A 16 -16.46 5.76 -5.94
C ILE A 16 -15.03 6.15 -5.58
N GLY A 17 -14.80 6.41 -4.29
CA GLY A 17 -13.48 6.82 -3.78
C GLY A 17 -12.41 5.79 -4.11
N TYR A 18 -11.23 6.26 -4.45
CA TYR A 18 -10.05 5.41 -4.57
C TYR A 18 -9.67 4.93 -3.18
N THR A 19 -10.01 3.68 -2.85
CA THR A 19 -9.53 3.00 -1.66
C THR A 19 -8.43 2.04 -2.07
N GLN A 20 -7.33 1.98 -1.29
CA GLN A 20 -6.31 0.97 -1.55
C GLN A 20 -6.89 -0.42 -1.29
N GLU A 21 -6.51 -1.36 -2.11
CA GLU A 21 -6.95 -2.75 -2.00
C GLU A 21 -6.29 -3.41 -0.79
N VAL A 22 -7.08 -4.13 0.00
CA VAL A 22 -6.60 -4.98 1.09
C VAL A 22 -6.39 -6.37 0.53
N ILE A 23 -5.18 -6.90 0.68
CA ILE A 23 -4.81 -8.23 0.21
C ILE A 23 -4.47 -9.14 1.39
N GLY A 24 -4.53 -10.44 1.17
CA GLY A 24 -4.23 -11.44 2.18
C GLY A 24 -3.34 -12.54 1.64
N LYS A 25 -3.09 -13.54 2.48
CA LYS A 25 -2.23 -14.68 2.20
C LYS A 25 -2.52 -15.35 0.86
N GLU A 26 -3.80 -15.45 0.49
CA GLU A 26 -4.23 -16.17 -0.70
C GLU A 26 -3.77 -15.53 -2.01
N ASN A 27 -3.71 -14.20 -2.05
CA ASN A 27 -3.39 -13.46 -3.27
C ASN A 27 -2.10 -12.63 -3.16
N PHE A 28 -1.39 -12.70 -2.04
CA PHE A 28 -0.21 -11.88 -1.80
C PHE A 28 0.89 -12.10 -2.84
N LYS A 29 1.28 -13.35 -3.08
CA LYS A 29 2.33 -13.68 -4.06
C LYS A 29 2.02 -13.16 -5.45
N GLU A 30 0.78 -13.32 -5.88
CA GLU A 30 0.30 -12.86 -7.18
C GLU A 30 0.37 -11.33 -7.28
N LYS A 31 -0.07 -10.64 -6.23
CA LYS A 31 -0.14 -9.17 -6.23
C LYS A 31 1.23 -8.50 -6.22
N ILE A 32 2.23 -9.09 -5.58
CA ILE A 32 3.58 -8.50 -5.54
C ILE A 32 4.49 -8.97 -6.68
N ALA A 33 4.05 -9.93 -7.50
CA ALA A 33 4.92 -10.65 -8.44
C ALA A 33 5.52 -9.79 -9.55
N LYS A 34 4.88 -8.69 -9.90
CA LYS A 34 5.22 -7.90 -11.09
C LYS A 34 5.26 -6.41 -10.79
N ASP A 35 6.27 -5.75 -11.34
CA ASP A 35 6.48 -4.30 -11.24
C ASP A 35 6.75 -3.85 -9.80
N ILE A 36 6.72 -2.54 -9.58
CA ILE A 36 6.90 -1.97 -8.23
C ILE A 36 5.58 -2.07 -7.47
N VAL A 37 5.64 -2.69 -6.31
CA VAL A 37 4.48 -2.85 -5.42
C VAL A 37 4.85 -2.39 -4.02
N VAL A 38 4.01 -1.55 -3.45
CA VAL A 38 4.17 -1.04 -2.09
C VAL A 38 3.08 -1.64 -1.21
N VAL A 39 3.48 -2.30 -0.13
CA VAL A 39 2.54 -2.95 0.79
C VAL A 39 2.71 -2.37 2.19
N GLU A 40 1.63 -1.87 2.75
CA GLU A 40 1.57 -1.48 4.16
C GLU A 40 1.00 -2.63 4.99
N PHE A 41 1.78 -3.10 5.95
CA PHE A 41 1.29 -4.00 7.00
C PHE A 41 0.65 -3.15 8.10
N TRP A 42 -0.59 -3.46 8.42
CA TRP A 42 -1.47 -2.58 9.17
C TRP A 42 -2.38 -3.38 10.10
N ALA A 43 -2.93 -2.73 11.10
CA ALA A 43 -4.00 -3.28 11.94
C ALA A 43 -4.96 -2.18 12.36
N GLU A 44 -6.23 -2.54 12.52
CA GLU A 44 -7.29 -1.58 12.86
C GLU A 44 -7.05 -0.90 14.21
N TRP A 45 -6.48 -1.61 15.18
CA TRP A 45 -6.18 -1.02 16.49
C TRP A 45 -5.16 0.12 16.43
N ASN A 46 -4.41 0.25 15.33
CA ASN A 46 -3.47 1.35 15.09
C ASN A 46 -3.85 2.18 13.85
N ALA A 47 -5.12 2.18 13.46
CA ALA A 47 -5.60 2.83 12.24
C ALA A 47 -5.29 4.34 12.20
N GLN A 48 -5.23 5.00 13.36
CA GLN A 48 -4.89 6.42 13.46
C GLN A 48 -3.48 6.72 12.93
N ASN A 49 -2.58 5.74 12.96
CA ASN A 49 -1.19 5.86 12.50
C ASN A 49 -0.96 5.18 11.13
N GLU A 50 -2.02 4.76 10.46
CA GLU A 50 -1.89 4.22 9.10
C GLU A 50 -1.25 5.25 8.16
N PHE A 51 -0.56 4.76 7.16
CA PHE A 51 0.02 5.62 6.14
C PHE A 51 -1.07 6.09 5.18
N LYS A 52 -1.68 7.23 5.48
CA LYS A 52 -2.84 7.75 4.75
C LYS A 52 -2.54 8.15 3.32
N GLU A 53 -1.29 8.41 3.01
CA GLU A 53 -0.84 8.83 1.68
C GLU A 53 -0.45 7.66 0.77
N LEU A 54 -0.65 6.43 1.22
CA LEU A 54 -0.32 5.23 0.44
C LEU A 54 -0.91 5.28 -0.97
N ILE A 55 -2.18 5.63 -1.07
CA ILE A 55 -2.91 5.71 -2.35
C ILE A 55 -2.39 6.82 -3.27
N LYS A 56 -1.66 7.78 -2.73
CA LYS A 56 -1.09 8.90 -3.50
C LYS A 56 0.27 8.59 -4.12
N LEU A 57 0.86 7.45 -3.78
CA LEU A 57 2.11 7.01 -4.40
C LEU A 57 1.89 6.73 -5.87
N LYS A 58 2.87 7.12 -6.70
CA LYS A 58 2.80 7.04 -8.16
C LYS A 58 3.78 6.01 -8.70
N LYS A 59 3.48 5.49 -9.88
CA LYS A 59 4.32 4.55 -10.62
C LYS A 59 4.50 3.20 -9.93
N CYS A 60 3.52 2.82 -9.10
CA CYS A 60 3.50 1.57 -8.36
C CYS A 60 2.07 1.14 -8.09
N ASN A 61 1.90 -0.12 -7.78
CA ASN A 61 0.66 -0.62 -7.20
C ASN A 61 0.78 -0.58 -5.68
N VAL A 62 -0.31 -0.28 -4.99
CA VAL A 62 -0.33 -0.14 -3.53
C VAL A 62 -1.36 -1.08 -2.93
N TYR A 63 -0.98 -1.75 -1.86
CA TYR A 63 -1.85 -2.67 -1.13
C TYR A 63 -1.64 -2.54 0.37
N ARG A 64 -2.63 -3.02 1.12
CA ARG A 64 -2.57 -3.07 2.57
C ARG A 64 -2.84 -4.50 3.03
N VAL A 65 -2.10 -4.96 4.03
CA VAL A 65 -2.28 -6.26 4.66
C VAL A 65 -2.68 -6.06 6.12
N ASP A 66 -3.82 -6.63 6.51
CA ASP A 66 -4.24 -6.68 7.90
C ASP A 66 -3.49 -7.81 8.61
N ILE A 67 -2.62 -7.48 9.56
CA ILE A 67 -1.81 -8.47 10.27
C ILE A 67 -2.64 -9.36 11.20
N VAL A 68 -3.79 -8.89 11.66
CA VAL A 68 -4.66 -9.70 12.55
C VAL A 68 -5.21 -10.90 11.81
N SER A 69 -5.61 -10.70 10.55
CA SER A 69 -6.14 -11.77 9.68
C SER A 69 -5.06 -12.53 8.94
N ASN A 70 -3.82 -12.05 8.93
CA ASN A 70 -2.72 -12.60 8.12
C ASN A 70 -1.43 -12.71 8.94
N MET A 71 -1.49 -13.35 10.09
CA MET A 71 -0.34 -13.54 10.97
C MET A 71 0.80 -14.31 10.28
N ASP A 72 0.47 -15.23 9.40
CA ASP A 72 1.47 -15.99 8.65
C ASP A 72 2.32 -15.07 7.76
N LEU A 73 1.68 -14.12 7.06
CA LEU A 73 2.41 -13.13 6.25
C LEU A 73 3.28 -12.22 7.11
N GLN A 74 2.76 -11.80 8.26
CA GLN A 74 3.54 -11.01 9.21
C GLN A 74 4.82 -11.73 9.61
N MET A 75 4.71 -13.01 9.93
CA MET A 75 5.84 -13.84 10.33
C MET A 75 6.79 -14.09 9.16
N ASP A 76 6.27 -14.43 7.99
CA ASP A 76 7.06 -14.74 6.80
C ASP A 76 7.96 -13.57 6.37
N PHE A 77 7.48 -12.35 6.51
CA PHE A 77 8.23 -11.14 6.17
C PHE A 77 8.92 -10.49 7.37
N GLY A 78 8.83 -11.10 8.55
CA GLY A 78 9.49 -10.58 9.75
C GLY A 78 9.03 -9.18 10.13
N VAL A 79 7.74 -8.90 10.00
CA VAL A 79 7.17 -7.59 10.38
C VAL A 79 6.95 -7.59 11.89
N GLU A 80 7.82 -6.91 12.60
CA GLU A 80 7.82 -6.88 14.08
C GLU A 80 6.81 -5.88 14.64
N ALA A 81 6.54 -4.82 13.93
CA ALA A 81 5.66 -3.75 14.37
C ALA A 81 4.94 -3.12 13.18
N ILE A 82 3.85 -2.41 13.44
CA ILE A 82 3.06 -1.72 12.43
C ILE A 82 2.96 -0.22 12.74
N PRO A 83 2.78 0.64 11.72
CA PRO A 83 2.78 0.32 10.30
C PRO A 83 4.18 0.00 9.79
N THR A 84 4.31 -1.00 8.95
CA THR A 84 5.56 -1.27 8.22
C THR A 84 5.24 -1.28 6.73
N ILE A 85 6.05 -0.58 5.95
CA ILE A 85 5.89 -0.52 4.50
C ILE A 85 7.03 -1.29 3.85
N LEU A 86 6.67 -2.23 2.99
CA LEU A 86 7.61 -2.98 2.15
C LEU A 86 7.47 -2.54 0.71
N ILE A 87 8.59 -2.34 0.03
CA ILE A 87 8.61 -2.10 -1.42
C ILE A 87 9.18 -3.33 -2.10
N PHE A 88 8.40 -3.88 -3.03
CA PHE A 88 8.78 -5.02 -3.86
C PHE A 88 9.06 -4.57 -5.29
N ASP A 89 10.01 -5.21 -5.93
CA ASP A 89 10.26 -5.10 -7.36
C ASP A 89 10.27 -6.50 -7.96
N ASN A 90 9.29 -6.78 -8.79
CA ASN A 90 9.08 -8.12 -9.38
C ASN A 90 9.13 -9.24 -8.33
N GLY A 91 8.44 -9.04 -7.23
CA GLY A 91 8.30 -10.03 -6.16
C GLY A 91 9.42 -10.05 -5.13
N ILE A 92 10.45 -9.23 -5.30
CA ILE A 92 11.61 -9.19 -4.40
C ILE A 92 11.54 -7.94 -3.53
N GLU A 93 11.62 -8.11 -2.21
CA GLU A 93 11.68 -6.99 -1.28
C GLU A 93 12.97 -6.19 -1.50
N LYS A 94 12.84 -4.91 -1.77
CA LYS A 94 13.96 -4.00 -2.03
C LYS A 94 14.18 -3.01 -0.92
N GLU A 95 13.14 -2.60 -0.22
CA GLU A 95 13.23 -1.60 0.83
C GLU A 95 12.12 -1.77 1.85
N ARG A 96 12.41 -1.34 3.07
CA ARG A 96 11.50 -1.48 4.21
C ARG A 96 11.54 -0.24 5.06
N PHE A 97 10.37 0.28 5.40
CA PHE A 97 10.19 1.41 6.32
C PHE A 97 9.48 0.92 7.56
N LYS A 98 10.11 1.09 8.71
CA LYS A 98 9.61 0.60 10.00
C LYS A 98 9.02 1.74 10.83
N PRO A 99 8.14 1.43 11.79
CA PRO A 99 7.64 2.44 12.71
C PRO A 99 8.65 2.74 13.82
N ASN A 100 8.47 3.89 14.45
CA ASN A 100 9.17 4.24 15.67
C ASN A 100 8.52 3.54 16.89
N ILE A 101 9.02 3.81 18.08
CA ILE A 101 8.51 3.21 19.34
C ILE A 101 7.07 3.62 19.67
N MET A 102 6.55 4.64 19.02
CA MET A 102 5.16 5.11 19.19
C MET A 102 4.22 4.54 18.11
N PHE A 103 4.67 3.52 17.39
CA PHE A 103 3.91 2.91 16.28
C PHE A 103 3.55 3.90 15.18
N GLN A 104 4.44 4.85 14.93
CA GLN A 104 4.30 5.83 13.85
C GLN A 104 5.40 5.62 12.82
N LEU A 105 5.02 5.66 11.54
CA LEU A 105 5.98 5.52 10.45
C LEU A 105 6.90 6.75 10.40
N ASP A 106 8.21 6.52 10.37
CA ASP A 106 9.20 7.61 10.30
C ASP A 106 9.37 8.20 8.89
N ALA A 107 9.00 7.43 7.86
CA ALA A 107 9.09 7.88 6.48
C ALA A 107 7.81 8.60 6.06
N ASP A 108 7.94 9.67 5.30
CA ASP A 108 6.81 10.36 4.68
C ASP A 108 6.64 9.94 3.20
N LYS A 109 5.60 10.46 2.55
CA LYS A 109 5.30 10.17 1.15
C LYS A 109 6.49 10.50 0.24
N LYS A 110 7.18 11.60 0.48
CA LYS A 110 8.31 12.03 -0.35
C LYS A 110 9.46 11.03 -0.29
N ILE A 111 9.79 10.56 0.89
CA ILE A 111 10.85 9.56 1.10
C ILE A 111 10.51 8.26 0.38
N ILE A 112 9.28 7.78 0.55
CA ILE A 112 8.82 6.53 -0.07
C ILE A 112 8.76 6.67 -1.60
N GLN A 113 8.24 7.79 -2.09
CA GLN A 113 8.19 8.05 -3.53
C GLN A 113 9.59 8.14 -4.15
N ASN A 114 10.54 8.76 -3.48
CA ASN A 114 11.93 8.82 -3.94
C ASN A 114 12.55 7.42 -4.03
N SER A 115 12.22 6.55 -3.11
CA SER A 115 12.66 5.16 -3.14
C SER A 115 12.13 4.42 -4.36
N ILE A 116 10.84 4.58 -4.65
CA ILE A 116 10.20 4.02 -5.84
C ILE A 116 10.87 4.55 -7.12
N ASP A 117 11.06 5.85 -7.20
CA ASP A 117 11.66 6.51 -8.37
C ASP A 117 13.10 6.04 -8.59
N THR A 118 13.86 5.85 -7.53
CA THR A 118 15.23 5.33 -7.60
C THR A 118 15.26 3.89 -8.13
N LEU A 119 14.37 3.04 -7.66
CA LEU A 119 14.24 1.66 -8.15
C LEU A 119 13.92 1.63 -9.64
N LEU A 120 13.04 2.52 -10.10
CA LEU A 120 12.68 2.63 -11.51
C LEU A 120 13.85 3.11 -12.37
N LEU A 121 14.61 4.09 -11.89
CA LEU A 121 15.81 4.57 -12.59
C LEU A 121 16.85 3.46 -12.76
N ASN A 122 17.05 2.64 -11.75
CA ASN A 122 18.04 1.57 -11.77
C ASN A 122 17.72 0.48 -12.81
N LYS A 123 16.47 0.36 -13.22
CA LYS A 123 16.05 -0.59 -14.27
C LYS A 123 16.55 -0.21 -15.67
N PHE A 124 16.92 1.04 -15.86
CA PHE A 124 17.37 1.55 -17.17
C PHE A 124 18.89 1.68 -17.29
N GLN A 125 19.61 1.18 -16.29
CA GLN A 125 21.08 1.19 -16.27
C GLN A 125 21.67 -0.16 -16.66
#